data_525f7ad28f9792a13201744085d3b325
#
_entry.id   525f7ad28f9792a13201744085d3b325
#
_cell.length_a   1.000
_cell.length_b   1.000
_cell.length_c   1.000
_cell.angle_alpha   90.00
_cell.angle_beta   90.00
_cell.angle_gamma   90.00
#
_symmetry.space_group_name_H-M   'P 1'
#
loop_
_entity.id
_entity.type
_entity.pdbx_description
1 polymer ?
#
loop_
_entity_poly.entity_id
_entity_poly.type
_entity_poly.pdbx_seq_one_letter_code
_entity_poly.pdbx_strand_id
1 'polypeptide(L)'
;MSTVSDYFGSLVFDDRVMKAMLSADVYQSLKKTIDEGASLNNDVANAVAAAMKDWAVEHGATHFTHWFQPLTGITAEKHDSFITPASDGRVIMEFSGKELIKGEPDASSFPSGGLRATFEARGYTAWDPTSYAFIKDKTLCIPTAFCSYGGEALDKKTPLLRSMQALNKQALRILRLFGNTDVKCVRTSVGPEQEYFLVDKALYEQRKDLVFCGRTLFGAKAPKGQEMDDHYFGVIKPRVAAYMADLNEELWKLGVLAKTEHNEVAPSQHELAPIYTTTNIATDHNQLTMEIMQKVAAKHGLVCLLH
;
A
#
# COMPACT_ATOMS: atom_id res chain seq x y z
N MET A 1 -23.22 -9.72 15.97
CA MET A 1 -22.42 -9.43 14.75
C MET A 1 -21.50 -8.28 15.09
N SER A 2 -20.19 -8.38 14.82
CA SER A 2 -19.29 -7.25 14.97
C SER A 2 -19.64 -6.18 13.91
N THR A 3 -19.59 -4.93 14.29
CA THR A 3 -19.80 -3.79 13.37
C THR A 3 -18.49 -3.45 12.67
N VAL A 4 -18.54 -2.72 11.55
CA VAL A 4 -17.32 -2.26 10.84
C VAL A 4 -16.36 -1.52 11.76
N SER A 5 -16.88 -0.73 12.70
CA SER A 5 -16.08 -0.02 13.71
C SER A 5 -15.29 -0.93 14.64
N ASP A 6 -15.72 -2.19 14.82
CA ASP A 6 -15.02 -3.12 15.72
C ASP A 6 -13.77 -3.74 15.09
N TYR A 7 -13.73 -3.85 13.75
CA TYR A 7 -12.61 -4.46 13.04
C TYR A 7 -11.89 -3.53 12.07
N PHE A 8 -12.34 -2.29 11.89
CA PHE A 8 -11.64 -1.32 11.04
C PHE A 8 -10.21 -1.10 11.52
N GLY A 9 -9.23 -1.29 10.62
CA GLY A 9 -7.82 -1.18 10.92
C GLY A 9 -7.28 -2.28 11.85
N SER A 10 -8.00 -3.42 11.99
CA SER A 10 -7.56 -4.52 12.87
C SER A 10 -6.23 -5.16 12.43
N LEU A 11 -5.86 -5.01 11.16
CA LEU A 11 -4.60 -5.49 10.60
C LEU A 11 -3.59 -4.37 10.34
N VAL A 12 -3.71 -3.22 11.04
CA VAL A 12 -2.83 -2.06 10.88
C VAL A 12 -2.15 -1.71 12.20
N PHE A 13 -0.84 -1.53 12.16
CA PHE A 13 -0.06 -1.02 13.28
C PHE A 13 -0.22 0.50 13.38
N ASP A 14 -1.45 0.92 13.70
CA ASP A 14 -1.87 2.31 13.73
C ASP A 14 -1.48 3.03 15.03
N ASP A 15 -1.86 4.30 15.13
CA ASP A 15 -1.59 5.15 16.29
C ASP A 15 -2.17 4.57 17.61
N ARG A 16 -3.29 3.83 17.55
CA ARG A 16 -3.89 3.16 18.72
C ARG A 16 -3.01 2.02 19.21
N VAL A 17 -2.53 1.19 18.28
CA VAL A 17 -1.64 0.06 18.58
C VAL A 17 -0.30 0.59 19.08
N MET A 18 0.28 1.61 18.43
CA MET A 18 1.52 2.25 18.87
C MET A 18 1.43 2.75 20.30
N LYS A 19 0.35 3.45 20.66
CA LYS A 19 0.13 3.93 22.03
C LYS A 19 -0.03 2.83 23.06
N ALA A 20 -0.60 1.70 22.67
CA ALA A 20 -0.79 0.56 23.56
C ALA A 20 0.49 -0.24 23.81
N MET A 21 1.36 -0.34 22.79
CA MET A 21 2.53 -1.22 22.82
C MET A 21 3.87 -0.52 23.09
N LEU A 22 3.96 0.79 22.86
CA LEU A 22 5.19 1.56 23.07
C LEU A 22 5.15 2.29 24.41
N SER A 23 6.33 2.45 25.03
CA SER A 23 6.44 3.39 26.17
C SER A 23 6.16 4.82 25.71
N ALA A 24 5.70 5.66 26.63
CA ALA A 24 5.34 7.05 26.31
C ALA A 24 6.48 7.81 25.61
N ASP A 25 7.72 7.63 26.06
CA ASP A 25 8.89 8.32 25.49
C ASP A 25 9.21 7.84 24.07
N VAL A 26 9.15 6.53 23.82
CA VAL A 26 9.36 5.93 22.50
C VAL A 26 8.27 6.41 21.54
N TYR A 27 7.01 6.38 21.99
CA TYR A 27 5.88 6.87 21.18
C TYR A 27 6.05 8.35 20.82
N GLN A 28 6.38 9.21 21.78
CA GLN A 28 6.59 10.64 21.54
C GLN A 28 7.76 10.90 20.57
N SER A 29 8.86 10.14 20.71
CA SER A 29 10.00 10.24 19.78
C SER A 29 9.62 9.83 18.37
N LEU A 30 8.88 8.72 18.21
CA LEU A 30 8.37 8.28 16.91
C LEU A 30 7.43 9.31 16.30
N LYS A 31 6.53 9.91 17.10
CA LYS A 31 5.63 10.98 16.61
C LYS A 31 6.38 12.20 16.10
N LYS A 32 7.46 12.62 16.74
CA LYS A 32 8.32 13.70 16.21
C LYS A 32 8.92 13.35 14.85
N THR A 33 9.34 12.09 14.68
CA THR A 33 9.82 11.62 13.37
C THR A 33 8.71 11.70 12.31
N ILE A 34 7.50 11.25 12.63
CA ILE A 34 6.36 11.24 11.71
C ILE A 34 5.89 12.67 11.37
N ASP A 35 5.78 13.53 12.37
CA ASP A 35 5.15 14.84 12.22
C ASP A 35 6.12 15.93 11.78
N GLU A 36 7.38 15.86 12.22
CA GLU A 36 8.39 16.90 12.02
C GLU A 36 9.57 16.46 11.13
N GLY A 37 9.67 15.17 10.79
CA GLY A 37 10.80 14.63 10.02
C GLY A 37 12.10 14.55 10.84
N ALA A 38 12.01 14.46 12.17
CA ALA A 38 13.16 14.29 13.03
C ALA A 38 13.84 12.93 12.79
N SER A 39 15.16 12.86 12.93
CA SER A 39 15.88 11.60 12.80
C SER A 39 15.50 10.63 13.92
N LEU A 40 15.32 9.36 13.56
CA LEU A 40 15.02 8.29 14.50
C LEU A 40 16.33 7.78 15.15
N ASN A 41 16.34 7.68 16.45
CA ASN A 41 17.46 7.08 17.20
C ASN A 41 17.33 5.55 17.17
N ASN A 42 18.46 4.84 17.20
CA ASN A 42 18.50 3.37 17.11
C ASN A 42 17.75 2.66 18.22
N ASP A 43 17.76 3.18 19.44
CA ASP A 43 17.05 2.56 20.57
C ASP A 43 15.53 2.65 20.38
N VAL A 44 15.06 3.80 19.89
CA VAL A 44 13.65 3.98 19.52
C VAL A 44 13.27 3.03 18.37
N ALA A 45 14.13 2.92 17.35
CA ALA A 45 13.89 2.01 16.23
C ALA A 45 13.81 0.55 16.69
N ASN A 46 14.69 0.11 17.59
CA ASN A 46 14.66 -1.25 18.14
C ASN A 46 13.38 -1.49 18.95
N ALA A 47 12.95 -0.53 19.77
CA ALA A 47 11.72 -0.66 20.54
C ALA A 47 10.48 -0.74 19.63
N VAL A 48 10.44 0.07 18.56
CA VAL A 48 9.35 0.03 17.57
C VAL A 48 9.35 -1.29 16.80
N ALA A 49 10.52 -1.77 16.35
CA ALA A 49 10.65 -3.04 15.66
C ALA A 49 10.18 -4.22 16.51
N ALA A 50 10.59 -4.27 17.79
CA ALA A 50 10.14 -5.29 18.73
C ALA A 50 8.61 -5.28 18.90
N ALA A 51 8.02 -4.09 19.11
CA ALA A 51 6.57 -3.95 19.26
C ALA A 51 5.81 -4.35 17.97
N MET A 52 6.30 -3.95 16.79
CA MET A 52 5.71 -4.36 15.51
C MET A 52 5.75 -5.88 15.33
N LYS A 53 6.88 -6.52 15.65
CA LYS A 53 7.03 -7.98 15.58
C LYS A 53 6.07 -8.67 16.54
N ASP A 54 6.03 -8.25 17.80
CA ASP A 54 5.16 -8.87 18.81
C ASP A 54 3.70 -8.76 18.40
N TRP A 55 3.25 -7.58 17.97
CA TRP A 55 1.93 -7.37 17.44
C TRP A 55 1.65 -8.24 16.20
N ALA A 56 2.59 -8.31 15.27
CA ALA A 56 2.42 -9.11 14.05
C ALA A 56 2.32 -10.60 14.35
N VAL A 57 3.13 -11.12 15.28
CA VAL A 57 3.10 -12.52 15.73
C VAL A 57 1.79 -12.85 16.43
N GLU A 58 1.25 -11.96 17.27
CA GLU A 58 -0.06 -12.10 17.91
C GLU A 58 -1.19 -12.22 16.87
N HIS A 59 -1.02 -11.59 15.70
CA HIS A 59 -1.94 -11.68 14.55
C HIS A 59 -1.59 -12.81 13.58
N GLY A 60 -0.68 -13.71 13.95
CA GLY A 60 -0.33 -14.90 13.19
C GLY A 60 0.68 -14.69 12.07
N ALA A 61 1.37 -13.56 12.04
CA ALA A 61 2.45 -13.33 11.08
C ALA A 61 3.71 -14.13 11.46
N THR A 62 4.40 -14.64 10.45
CA THR A 62 5.65 -15.40 10.59
C THR A 62 6.81 -14.73 9.85
N HIS A 63 6.49 -13.81 8.98
CA HIS A 63 7.41 -13.12 8.08
C HIS A 63 7.18 -11.61 8.13
N PHE A 64 8.17 -10.87 7.69
CA PHE A 64 8.06 -9.44 7.36
C PHE A 64 8.55 -9.17 5.94
N THR A 65 8.18 -8.02 5.41
CA THR A 65 8.66 -7.53 4.11
C THR A 65 8.75 -6.02 4.11
N HIS A 66 9.76 -5.48 3.45
CA HIS A 66 9.75 -4.10 3.02
C HIS A 66 8.85 -3.98 1.79
N TRP A 67 7.62 -3.55 2.05
CA TRP A 67 6.60 -3.38 1.03
C TRP A 67 6.79 -2.03 0.32
N PHE A 68 6.79 -2.02 -1.01
CA PHE A 68 6.97 -0.81 -1.78
C PHE A 68 6.16 -0.82 -3.08
N GLN A 69 6.07 0.35 -3.73
CA GLN A 69 5.38 0.57 -4.99
C GLN A 69 6.40 0.46 -6.15
N PRO A 70 6.50 -0.66 -6.87
CA PRO A 70 7.50 -0.84 -7.93
C PRO A 70 7.23 0.06 -9.13
N LEU A 71 8.24 0.29 -9.97
CA LEU A 71 8.07 1.01 -11.24
C LEU A 71 7.16 0.26 -12.21
N THR A 72 7.16 -1.07 -12.15
CA THR A 72 6.29 -1.95 -12.92
C THR A 72 5.49 -2.85 -11.98
N GLY A 73 4.22 -3.09 -12.30
CA GLY A 73 3.31 -3.84 -11.42
C GLY A 73 2.65 -2.96 -10.34
N ILE A 74 1.98 -3.60 -9.41
CA ILE A 74 1.15 -2.95 -8.38
C ILE A 74 1.95 -2.79 -7.09
N THR A 75 2.38 -3.91 -6.49
CA THR A 75 3.16 -3.97 -5.25
C THR A 75 4.38 -4.85 -5.41
N ALA A 76 5.39 -4.65 -4.58
CA ALA A 76 6.58 -5.48 -4.54
C ALA A 76 6.97 -5.83 -3.11
N GLU A 77 7.42 -7.08 -2.92
CA GLU A 77 7.70 -7.68 -1.63
C GLU A 77 8.88 -8.66 -1.74
N LYS A 78 9.68 -8.74 -0.66
CA LYS A 78 10.68 -9.78 -0.45
C LYS A 78 10.56 -10.24 0.98
N HIS A 79 9.95 -11.40 1.19
CA HIS A 79 9.63 -11.90 2.52
C HIS A 79 10.86 -12.50 3.20
N ASP A 80 11.14 -12.05 4.42
CA ASP A 80 12.09 -12.63 5.34
C ASP A 80 11.34 -13.12 6.59
N SER A 81 11.71 -14.29 7.13
CA SER A 81 11.11 -14.78 8.36
C SER A 81 11.71 -14.09 9.58
N PHE A 82 10.95 -14.03 10.68
CA PHE A 82 11.45 -13.51 11.95
C PHE A 82 12.43 -14.48 12.67
N ILE A 83 12.71 -15.66 12.11
CA ILE A 83 13.52 -16.67 12.81
C ILE A 83 14.99 -16.27 12.86
N THR A 84 15.57 -16.40 14.05
CA THR A 84 17.01 -16.28 14.30
C THR A 84 17.49 -17.53 15.03
N PRO A 85 18.62 -18.15 14.60
CA PRO A 85 19.14 -19.32 15.31
C PRO A 85 19.70 -18.91 16.69
N ALA A 86 19.29 -19.64 17.73
CA ALA A 86 19.85 -19.52 19.07
C ALA A 86 21.06 -20.45 19.26
N SER A 87 21.94 -20.12 20.21
CA SER A 87 23.17 -20.87 20.46
C SER A 87 22.94 -22.31 20.95
N ASP A 88 21.75 -22.63 21.43
CA ASP A 88 21.34 -23.95 21.93
C ASP A 88 20.66 -24.82 20.88
N GLY A 89 20.70 -24.42 19.59
CA GLY A 89 20.11 -25.15 18.46
C GLY A 89 18.61 -24.94 18.29
N ARG A 90 17.98 -24.09 19.10
CA ARG A 90 16.60 -23.64 18.90
C ARG A 90 16.56 -22.42 17.97
N VAL A 91 15.36 -21.94 17.65
CA VAL A 91 15.13 -20.67 16.98
C VAL A 91 14.33 -19.75 17.88
N ILE A 92 14.61 -18.47 17.78
CA ILE A 92 13.83 -17.39 18.38
C ILE A 92 13.27 -16.51 17.27
N MET A 93 12.27 -15.70 17.61
CA MET A 93 11.71 -14.70 16.68
C MET A 93 12.23 -13.33 17.06
N GLU A 94 13.01 -12.71 16.17
CA GLU A 94 13.58 -11.39 16.34
C GLU A 94 13.28 -10.51 15.15
N PHE A 95 13.25 -9.21 15.40
CA PHE A 95 13.20 -8.16 14.38
C PHE A 95 13.84 -6.91 14.96
N SER A 96 14.93 -6.47 14.36
CA SER A 96 15.74 -5.35 14.86
C SER A 96 15.34 -4.02 14.21
N GLY A 97 15.67 -2.93 14.90
CA GLY A 97 15.51 -1.58 14.34
C GLY A 97 16.31 -1.37 13.05
N LYS A 98 17.45 -2.05 12.89
CA LYS A 98 18.22 -2.01 11.65
C LYS A 98 17.44 -2.61 10.49
N GLU A 99 16.81 -3.77 10.70
CA GLU A 99 15.96 -4.43 9.70
C GLU A 99 14.69 -3.64 9.40
N LEU A 100 14.11 -2.95 10.42
CA LEU A 100 12.99 -2.05 10.23
C LEU A 100 13.37 -0.87 9.33
N ILE A 101 14.44 -0.16 9.67
CA ILE A 101 14.79 1.11 9.02
C ILE A 101 15.26 0.91 7.59
N LYS A 102 16.05 -0.14 7.32
CA LYS A 102 16.76 -0.27 6.04
C LYS A 102 16.92 -1.72 5.62
N GLY A 103 16.61 -1.98 4.36
CA GLY A 103 17.00 -3.19 3.64
C GLY A 103 17.98 -2.89 2.52
N GLU A 104 18.73 -3.90 2.08
CA GLU A 104 19.71 -3.78 1.00
C GLU A 104 19.50 -4.90 -0.05
N PRO A 105 18.31 -4.94 -0.72
CA PRO A 105 18.04 -5.95 -1.72
C PRO A 105 18.86 -5.72 -2.99
N ASP A 106 19.06 -6.79 -3.76
CA ASP A 106 19.65 -6.70 -5.10
C ASP A 106 18.68 -5.98 -6.05
N ALA A 107 19.15 -4.91 -6.67
CA ALA A 107 18.39 -4.09 -7.60
C ALA A 107 18.76 -4.34 -9.07
N SER A 108 19.64 -5.27 -9.38
CA SER A 108 20.09 -5.55 -10.74
C SER A 108 18.98 -6.03 -11.67
N SER A 109 17.94 -6.66 -11.12
CA SER A 109 16.77 -7.14 -11.86
C SER A 109 15.73 -6.05 -12.19
N PHE A 110 15.86 -4.85 -11.62
CA PHE A 110 14.93 -3.74 -11.88
C PHE A 110 15.20 -3.08 -13.23
N PRO A 111 14.16 -2.62 -13.96
CA PRO A 111 14.35 -1.97 -15.27
C PRO A 111 15.29 -0.77 -15.27
N SER A 112 15.34 -0.01 -14.16
CA SER A 112 16.24 1.12 -13.93
C SER A 112 17.62 0.70 -13.38
N GLY A 113 17.81 -0.59 -13.08
CA GLY A 113 19.05 -1.13 -12.51
C GLY A 113 20.24 -1.07 -13.47
N GLY A 114 20.03 -1.31 -14.77
CA GLY A 114 21.04 -1.27 -15.82
C GLY A 114 22.23 -2.22 -15.59
N LEU A 115 23.27 -2.02 -16.37
CA LEU A 115 24.56 -2.69 -16.14
C LEU A 115 25.32 -1.93 -15.07
N ARG A 116 25.53 -2.55 -13.91
CA ARG A 116 26.17 -1.90 -12.76
C ARG A 116 27.26 -2.80 -12.15
N ALA A 117 28.24 -2.18 -11.49
CA ALA A 117 29.15 -2.90 -10.62
C ALA A 117 28.37 -3.54 -9.46
N THR A 118 28.89 -4.64 -8.89
CA THR A 118 28.18 -5.44 -7.89
C THR A 118 27.65 -4.63 -6.70
N PHE A 119 28.41 -3.64 -6.22
CA PHE A 119 28.00 -2.78 -5.13
C PHE A 119 26.94 -1.74 -5.54
N GLU A 120 26.95 -1.32 -6.81
CA GLU A 120 25.95 -0.39 -7.37
C GLU A 120 24.63 -1.11 -7.73
N ALA A 121 24.67 -2.43 -7.91
CA ALA A 121 23.48 -3.24 -8.16
C ALA A 121 22.56 -3.34 -6.94
N ARG A 122 23.04 -2.93 -5.75
CA ARG A 122 22.22 -2.89 -4.54
C ARG A 122 21.29 -1.69 -4.54
N GLY A 123 20.03 -1.94 -4.18
CA GLY A 123 19.09 -0.91 -3.79
C GLY A 123 18.98 -0.80 -2.28
N TYR A 124 18.37 0.29 -1.85
CA TYR A 124 18.11 0.57 -0.44
C TYR A 124 16.63 0.81 -0.24
N THR A 125 15.99 -0.03 0.59
CA THR A 125 14.66 0.25 1.11
C THR A 125 14.81 1.08 2.38
N ALA A 126 14.04 2.15 2.49
CA ALA A 126 14.01 3.00 3.67
C ALA A 126 12.58 3.00 4.23
N TRP A 127 12.44 2.65 5.51
CA TRP A 127 11.15 2.71 6.18
C TRP A 127 10.54 4.11 6.09
N ASP A 128 9.27 4.15 5.74
CA ASP A 128 8.47 5.37 5.78
C ASP A 128 7.54 5.33 7.01
N PRO A 129 7.91 5.96 8.12
CA PRO A 129 7.11 5.96 9.34
C PRO A 129 5.80 6.77 9.22
N THR A 130 5.62 7.52 8.14
CA THR A 130 4.39 8.30 7.88
C THR A 130 3.27 7.45 7.27
N SER A 131 3.58 6.20 6.88
CA SER A 131 2.62 5.21 6.43
C SER A 131 2.65 4.01 7.38
N TYR A 132 1.47 3.54 7.82
CA TYR A 132 1.39 2.49 8.82
C TYR A 132 1.76 1.13 8.24
N ALA A 133 2.51 0.34 9.03
CA ALA A 133 2.71 -1.07 8.73
C ALA A 133 1.39 -1.85 8.90
N PHE A 134 1.23 -2.92 8.14
CA PHE A 134 0.00 -3.71 8.14
C PHE A 134 0.30 -5.20 7.94
N ILE A 135 -0.66 -6.05 8.25
CA ILE A 135 -0.54 -7.50 8.04
C ILE A 135 -1.36 -7.91 6.83
N LYS A 136 -0.69 -8.58 5.90
CA LYS A 136 -1.28 -9.20 4.73
C LYS A 136 -0.72 -10.61 4.57
N ASP A 137 -1.57 -11.61 4.36
CA ASP A 137 -1.16 -13.00 4.13
C ASP A 137 -0.16 -13.55 5.17
N LYS A 138 -0.38 -13.26 6.47
CA LYS A 138 0.51 -13.63 7.58
C LYS A 138 1.93 -13.06 7.47
N THR A 139 2.07 -11.92 6.81
CA THR A 139 3.32 -11.17 6.65
C THR A 139 3.13 -9.75 7.15
N LEU A 140 4.04 -9.28 7.98
CA LEU A 140 4.13 -7.87 8.35
C LEU A 140 4.69 -7.09 7.15
N CYS A 141 3.86 -6.26 6.54
CA CYS A 141 4.23 -5.38 5.43
C CYS A 141 4.60 -3.99 5.98
N ILE A 142 5.83 -3.57 5.73
CA ILE A 142 6.40 -2.32 6.21
C ILE A 142 6.52 -1.38 5.00
N PRO A 143 5.73 -0.28 4.93
CA PRO A 143 5.83 0.67 3.83
C PRO A 143 7.22 1.30 3.74
N THR A 144 7.83 1.25 2.57
CA THR A 144 9.17 1.75 2.31
C THR A 144 9.25 2.53 1.01
N ALA A 145 10.24 3.41 0.93
CA ALA A 145 10.76 3.96 -0.32
C ALA A 145 11.96 3.11 -0.77
N PHE A 146 12.15 2.97 -2.07
CA PHE A 146 13.22 2.17 -2.65
C PHE A 146 14.05 2.99 -3.64
N CYS A 147 15.34 3.10 -3.40
CA CYS A 147 16.28 3.85 -4.24
C CYS A 147 17.58 3.07 -4.51
N SER A 148 18.29 3.46 -5.56
CA SER A 148 19.60 2.91 -5.91
C SER A 148 20.70 3.41 -4.97
N TYR A 149 21.88 2.83 -5.11
CA TYR A 149 23.09 3.32 -4.41
C TYR A 149 23.37 4.80 -4.70
N GLY A 150 23.16 5.25 -5.94
CA GLY A 150 23.31 6.65 -6.33
C GLY A 150 22.14 7.56 -5.93
N GLY A 151 21.09 7.01 -5.33
CA GLY A 151 19.90 7.74 -4.89
C GLY A 151 18.83 7.93 -5.96
N GLU A 152 18.94 7.28 -7.12
CA GLU A 152 17.87 7.28 -8.13
C GLU A 152 16.67 6.49 -7.62
N ALA A 153 15.47 6.94 -7.97
CA ALA A 153 14.25 6.25 -7.63
C ALA A 153 14.14 4.88 -8.33
N LEU A 154 13.89 3.82 -7.56
CA LEU A 154 13.62 2.47 -8.04
C LEU A 154 12.13 2.09 -7.80
N ASP A 155 11.34 3.03 -7.31
CA ASP A 155 9.92 2.88 -7.02
C ASP A 155 9.13 4.13 -7.44
N LYS A 156 7.81 4.10 -7.24
CA LYS A 156 6.92 5.25 -7.46
C LYS A 156 6.86 6.18 -6.25
N LYS A 157 7.13 5.70 -5.05
CA LYS A 157 7.01 6.45 -3.80
C LYS A 157 8.12 7.48 -3.61
N THR A 158 9.35 7.17 -3.96
CA THR A 158 10.49 8.11 -3.85
C THR A 158 10.24 9.43 -4.58
N PRO A 159 9.84 9.45 -5.88
CA PRO A 159 9.53 10.71 -6.56
C PRO A 159 8.29 11.40 -5.96
N LEU A 160 7.29 10.65 -5.48
CA LEU A 160 6.14 11.22 -4.81
C LEU A 160 6.54 11.99 -3.55
N LEU A 161 7.30 11.38 -2.65
CA LEU A 161 7.76 12.02 -1.41
C LEU A 161 8.60 13.26 -1.70
N ARG A 162 9.50 13.20 -2.69
CA ARG A 162 10.29 14.35 -3.15
C ARG A 162 9.41 15.48 -3.69
N SER A 163 8.38 15.16 -4.46
CA SER A 163 7.44 16.15 -5.00
C SER A 163 6.62 16.83 -3.89
N MET A 164 6.18 16.07 -2.89
CA MET A 164 5.48 16.60 -1.71
C MET A 164 6.36 17.57 -0.91
N GLN A 165 7.66 17.25 -0.73
CA GLN A 165 8.61 18.16 -0.08
C GLN A 165 8.81 19.45 -0.88
N ALA A 166 8.97 19.34 -2.20
CA ALA A 166 9.12 20.49 -3.09
C ALA A 166 7.89 21.41 -3.03
N LEU A 167 6.68 20.81 -3.07
CA LEU A 167 5.43 21.53 -2.97
C LEU A 167 5.29 22.22 -1.61
N ASN A 168 5.56 21.50 -0.50
CA ASN A 168 5.54 22.08 0.84
C ASN A 168 6.42 23.32 0.95
N LYS A 169 7.65 23.27 0.43
CA LYS A 169 8.60 24.39 0.41
C LYS A 169 8.03 25.61 -0.30
N GLN A 170 7.41 25.43 -1.46
CA GLN A 170 6.85 26.54 -2.24
C GLN A 170 5.55 27.08 -1.64
N ALA A 171 4.68 26.20 -1.14
CA ALA A 171 3.45 26.60 -0.47
C ALA A 171 3.73 27.44 0.79
N LEU A 172 4.71 27.06 1.60
CA LEU A 172 5.13 27.85 2.75
C LEU A 172 5.66 29.24 2.35
N ARG A 173 6.37 29.36 1.21
CA ARG A 173 6.79 30.69 0.70
C ARG A 173 5.58 31.58 0.39
N ILE A 174 4.55 31.05 -0.26
CA ILE A 174 3.33 31.77 -0.58
C ILE A 174 2.59 32.19 0.69
N LEU A 175 2.42 31.27 1.64
CA LEU A 175 1.76 31.59 2.91
C LEU A 175 2.45 32.73 3.67
N ARG A 176 3.79 32.76 3.65
CA ARG A 176 4.55 33.87 4.27
C ARG A 176 4.30 35.21 3.59
N LEU A 177 4.11 35.21 2.27
CA LEU A 177 3.75 36.43 1.53
C LEU A 177 2.36 36.96 1.92
N PHE A 178 1.46 36.08 2.35
CA PHE A 178 0.15 36.43 2.91
C PHE A 178 0.19 36.75 4.41
N GLY A 179 1.38 36.83 5.01
CA GLY A 179 1.56 37.15 6.42
C GLY A 179 1.38 35.99 7.38
N ASN A 180 1.18 34.76 6.87
CA ASN A 180 1.08 33.56 7.72
C ASN A 180 2.47 33.04 8.05
N THR A 181 2.88 33.16 9.33
CA THR A 181 4.17 32.71 9.84
C THR A 181 4.10 31.47 10.74
N ASP A 182 2.89 31.07 11.12
CA ASP A 182 2.65 30.02 12.12
C ASP A 182 2.66 28.62 11.52
N VAL A 183 2.25 28.49 10.25
CA VAL A 183 2.22 27.20 9.53
C VAL A 183 3.65 26.70 9.28
N LYS A 184 3.93 25.51 9.76
CA LYS A 184 5.24 24.84 9.63
C LYS A 184 5.28 23.84 8.49
N CYS A 185 4.14 23.29 8.08
CA CYS A 185 4.05 22.25 7.05
C CYS A 185 2.75 22.39 6.26
N VAL A 186 2.83 22.17 4.96
CA VAL A 186 1.69 22.02 4.04
C VAL A 186 1.72 20.61 3.48
N ARG A 187 0.63 19.88 3.67
CA ARG A 187 0.46 18.51 3.17
C ARG A 187 -0.62 18.48 2.10
N THR A 188 -0.39 17.69 1.07
CA THR A 188 -1.39 17.41 0.04
C THR A 188 -2.29 16.26 0.48
N SER A 189 -3.51 16.25 0.00
CA SER A 189 -4.46 15.14 0.15
C SER A 189 -5.04 14.76 -1.20
N VAL A 190 -5.44 13.49 -1.33
CA VAL A 190 -6.09 12.93 -2.51
C VAL A 190 -7.02 11.78 -2.11
N GLY A 191 -8.12 11.62 -2.84
CA GLY A 191 -8.98 10.45 -2.81
C GLY A 191 -8.91 9.78 -4.18
N PRO A 192 -8.07 8.76 -4.36
CA PRO A 192 -7.96 8.08 -5.65
C PRO A 192 -9.19 7.22 -5.87
N GLU A 193 -9.90 7.47 -6.95
CA GLU A 193 -11.02 6.67 -7.42
C GLU A 193 -10.48 5.56 -8.33
N GLN A 194 -10.79 4.31 -8.00
CA GLN A 194 -10.31 3.18 -8.78
C GLN A 194 -11.45 2.60 -9.62
N GLU A 195 -11.39 2.83 -10.92
CA GLU A 195 -12.24 2.16 -11.87
C GLU A 195 -11.68 0.79 -12.25
N TYR A 196 -12.56 -0.18 -12.47
CA TYR A 196 -12.17 -1.54 -12.80
C TYR A 196 -13.27 -2.29 -13.53
N PHE A 197 -12.87 -3.26 -14.37
CA PHE A 197 -13.79 -4.21 -14.98
C PHE A 197 -13.78 -5.54 -14.23
N LEU A 198 -14.96 -6.12 -14.04
CA LEU A 198 -15.11 -7.49 -13.58
C LEU A 198 -15.56 -8.38 -14.73
N VAL A 199 -14.73 -9.37 -15.07
CA VAL A 199 -15.03 -10.35 -16.10
C VAL A 199 -15.06 -11.76 -15.54
N ASP A 200 -15.88 -12.62 -16.13
CA ASP A 200 -15.93 -14.02 -15.75
C ASP A 200 -14.60 -14.71 -16.03
N LYS A 201 -14.05 -15.43 -15.04
CA LYS A 201 -12.74 -16.07 -15.15
C LYS A 201 -12.66 -17.08 -16.28
N ALA A 202 -13.71 -17.88 -16.48
CA ALA A 202 -13.72 -18.89 -17.55
C ALA A 202 -13.73 -18.28 -18.95
N LEU A 203 -14.36 -17.10 -19.10
CA LEU A 203 -14.32 -16.34 -20.35
C LEU A 203 -12.98 -15.63 -20.54
N TYR A 204 -12.39 -15.09 -19.46
CA TYR A 204 -11.07 -14.47 -19.51
C TYR A 204 -9.99 -15.46 -19.96
N GLU A 205 -10.01 -16.69 -19.43
CA GLU A 205 -9.02 -17.74 -19.78
C GLU A 205 -9.05 -18.14 -21.26
N GLN A 206 -10.15 -17.90 -21.97
CA GLN A 206 -10.27 -18.13 -23.41
C GLN A 206 -9.68 -16.97 -24.25
N ARG A 207 -9.40 -15.83 -23.65
CA ARG A 207 -8.88 -14.62 -24.29
C ARG A 207 -7.37 -14.51 -24.09
N LYS A 208 -6.62 -15.07 -25.03
CA LYS A 208 -5.14 -15.09 -24.98
C LYS A 208 -4.52 -13.69 -24.92
N ASP A 209 -5.12 -12.71 -25.57
CA ASP A 209 -4.69 -11.32 -25.50
C ASP A 209 -4.82 -10.73 -24.08
N LEU A 210 -5.92 -11.00 -23.39
CA LEU A 210 -6.08 -10.59 -21.99
C LEU A 210 -5.13 -11.34 -21.04
N VAL A 211 -4.98 -12.66 -21.24
CA VAL A 211 -4.11 -13.50 -20.38
C VAL A 211 -2.64 -13.12 -20.53
N PHE A 212 -2.14 -12.95 -21.76
CA PHE A 212 -0.71 -12.72 -21.98
C PHE A 212 -0.30 -11.25 -22.03
N CYS A 213 -1.21 -10.35 -22.42
CA CYS A 213 -0.88 -8.94 -22.61
C CYS A 213 -1.59 -8.01 -21.61
N GLY A 214 -2.52 -8.54 -20.79
CA GLY A 214 -3.31 -7.74 -19.84
C GLY A 214 -4.27 -6.74 -20.49
N ARG A 215 -4.46 -6.83 -21.82
CA ARG A 215 -5.35 -5.92 -22.57
C ARG A 215 -5.89 -6.58 -23.82
N THR A 216 -6.96 -6.05 -24.36
CA THR A 216 -7.47 -6.41 -25.68
C THR A 216 -6.50 -5.92 -26.76
N LEU A 217 -6.01 -6.81 -27.61
CA LEU A 217 -5.18 -6.48 -28.77
C LEU A 217 -6.04 -6.26 -30.03
N PHE A 218 -6.99 -7.15 -30.25
CA PHE A 218 -7.95 -7.08 -31.33
C PHE A 218 -9.36 -7.23 -30.78
N GLY A 219 -10.26 -6.36 -31.14
CA GLY A 219 -11.63 -6.41 -30.64
C GLY A 219 -12.56 -5.52 -31.43
N ALA A 220 -13.83 -5.88 -31.40
CA ALA A 220 -14.92 -5.01 -31.86
C ALA A 220 -15.34 -4.12 -30.68
N LYS A 221 -16.04 -3.03 -31.00
CA LYS A 221 -16.79 -2.28 -29.98
C LYS A 221 -17.76 -3.21 -29.26
N ALA A 222 -18.07 -2.89 -28.01
CA ALA A 222 -19.14 -3.58 -27.30
C ALA A 222 -20.42 -3.56 -28.14
N PRO A 223 -21.18 -4.69 -28.19
CA PRO A 223 -22.40 -4.77 -28.98
C PRO A 223 -23.49 -3.81 -28.51
N LYS A 224 -23.39 -3.36 -27.25
CA LYS A 224 -24.32 -2.43 -26.61
C LYS A 224 -23.51 -1.40 -25.80
N GLY A 225 -23.84 -0.12 -25.96
CA GLY A 225 -23.43 0.96 -25.08
C GLY A 225 -24.54 1.25 -24.06
N GLN A 226 -24.82 2.52 -23.81
CA GLN A 226 -25.90 2.96 -22.92
C GLN A 226 -27.25 3.23 -23.63
N GLU A 227 -27.39 2.85 -24.89
CA GLU A 227 -28.51 3.25 -25.74
C GLU A 227 -29.89 2.81 -25.21
N MET A 228 -29.95 1.71 -24.47
CA MET A 228 -31.21 1.15 -23.99
C MET A 228 -31.28 1.07 -22.46
N ASP A 229 -30.15 1.15 -21.78
CA ASP A 229 -30.03 1.05 -20.31
C ASP A 229 -28.98 2.03 -19.80
N ASP A 230 -29.24 2.60 -18.65
CA ASP A 230 -28.27 3.34 -17.90
C ASP A 230 -27.39 2.37 -17.07
N HIS A 231 -26.12 2.26 -17.41
CA HIS A 231 -25.18 1.41 -16.67
C HIS A 231 -24.72 2.04 -15.37
N TYR A 232 -24.53 3.35 -15.34
CA TYR A 232 -24.02 4.08 -14.19
C TYR A 232 -24.98 4.00 -12.97
N PHE A 233 -26.26 4.27 -13.17
CA PHE A 233 -27.31 4.16 -12.15
C PHE A 233 -27.97 2.78 -12.10
N GLY A 234 -27.48 1.83 -12.87
CA GLY A 234 -28.02 0.50 -12.93
C GLY A 234 -27.86 -0.26 -11.61
N VAL A 235 -28.71 -1.26 -11.40
CA VAL A 235 -28.63 -2.13 -10.23
C VAL A 235 -27.35 -2.96 -10.26
N ILE A 236 -26.62 -3.01 -9.15
CA ILE A 236 -25.46 -3.88 -8.99
C ILE A 236 -25.92 -5.33 -8.97
N LYS A 237 -25.36 -6.15 -9.85
CA LYS A 237 -25.73 -7.57 -9.96
C LYS A 237 -25.32 -8.34 -8.71
N PRO A 238 -26.10 -9.34 -8.25
CA PRO A 238 -25.84 -10.05 -6.99
C PRO A 238 -24.41 -10.59 -6.84
N ARG A 239 -23.80 -11.16 -7.89
CA ARG A 239 -22.42 -11.66 -7.87
C ARG A 239 -21.42 -10.52 -7.67
N VAL A 240 -21.65 -9.38 -8.29
CA VAL A 240 -20.81 -8.18 -8.13
C VAL A 240 -20.98 -7.59 -6.74
N ALA A 241 -22.21 -7.51 -6.22
CA ALA A 241 -22.47 -7.05 -4.86
C ALA A 241 -21.79 -7.94 -3.80
N ALA A 242 -21.77 -9.25 -3.98
CA ALA A 242 -21.05 -10.18 -3.11
C ALA A 242 -19.55 -9.94 -3.15
N TYR A 243 -18.97 -9.73 -4.34
CA TYR A 243 -17.56 -9.35 -4.50
C TYR A 243 -17.27 -8.03 -3.78
N MET A 244 -18.07 -7.00 -3.98
CA MET A 244 -17.90 -5.68 -3.37
C MET A 244 -17.97 -5.75 -1.84
N ALA A 245 -18.89 -6.54 -1.29
CA ALA A 245 -18.99 -6.74 0.16
C ALA A 245 -17.72 -7.37 0.76
N ASP A 246 -17.20 -8.41 0.13
CA ASP A 246 -15.95 -9.06 0.58
C ASP A 246 -14.75 -8.14 0.39
N LEU A 247 -14.71 -7.37 -0.71
CA LEU A 247 -13.66 -6.38 -0.96
C LEU A 247 -13.62 -5.32 0.14
N ASN A 248 -14.77 -4.77 0.49
CA ASN A 248 -14.90 -3.79 1.56
C ASN A 248 -14.38 -4.32 2.89
N GLU A 249 -14.77 -5.53 3.26
CA GLU A 249 -14.33 -6.14 4.52
C GLU A 249 -12.80 -6.26 4.59
N GLU A 250 -12.17 -6.77 3.53
CA GLU A 250 -10.71 -6.90 3.46
C GLU A 250 -10.02 -5.51 3.50
N LEU A 251 -10.52 -4.52 2.77
CA LEU A 251 -9.97 -3.17 2.76
C LEU A 251 -10.14 -2.46 4.10
N TRP A 252 -11.27 -2.61 4.78
CA TRP A 252 -11.50 -2.01 6.09
C TRP A 252 -10.59 -2.60 7.17
N LYS A 253 -10.32 -3.90 7.16
CA LYS A 253 -9.31 -4.52 8.04
C LYS A 253 -7.92 -3.90 7.85
N LEU A 254 -7.58 -3.50 6.62
CA LEU A 254 -6.34 -2.86 6.25
C LEU A 254 -6.36 -1.32 6.42
N GLY A 255 -7.41 -0.77 7.03
CA GLY A 255 -7.52 0.66 7.31
C GLY A 255 -7.81 1.54 6.11
N VAL A 256 -8.13 0.96 4.95
CA VAL A 256 -8.56 1.71 3.77
C VAL A 256 -9.98 2.22 3.96
N LEU A 257 -10.19 3.52 3.80
CA LEU A 257 -11.49 4.17 3.97
C LEU A 257 -12.38 4.03 2.73
N ALA A 258 -12.51 2.80 2.20
CA ALA A 258 -13.42 2.48 1.10
C ALA A 258 -14.86 2.85 1.51
N LYS A 259 -15.52 3.69 0.70
CA LYS A 259 -16.82 4.25 1.06
C LYS A 259 -17.88 4.11 -0.02
N THR A 260 -17.53 4.39 -1.26
CA THR A 260 -18.50 4.42 -2.36
C THR A 260 -18.19 3.34 -3.37
N GLU A 261 -19.22 2.61 -3.78
CA GLU A 261 -19.15 1.60 -4.82
C GLU A 261 -20.39 1.73 -5.71
N HIS A 262 -20.18 1.71 -7.01
CA HIS A 262 -21.26 1.76 -7.99
C HIS A 262 -20.79 1.21 -9.35
N ASN A 263 -21.75 1.09 -10.26
CA ASN A 263 -21.45 0.80 -11.67
C ASN A 263 -20.90 2.05 -12.37
N GLU A 264 -19.98 1.85 -13.29
CA GLU A 264 -19.51 2.87 -14.19
C GLU A 264 -20.26 2.86 -15.52
N VAL A 265 -19.93 3.82 -16.39
CA VAL A 265 -20.60 4.05 -17.68
C VAL A 265 -20.46 2.83 -18.62
N ALA A 266 -19.32 2.17 -18.65
CA ALA A 266 -19.11 1.01 -19.51
C ALA A 266 -19.73 -0.26 -18.92
N PRO A 267 -20.26 -1.17 -19.76
CA PRO A 267 -20.74 -2.47 -19.29
C PRO A 267 -19.68 -3.25 -18.51
N SER A 268 -20.05 -3.76 -17.34
CA SER A 268 -19.16 -4.50 -16.41
C SER A 268 -18.01 -3.69 -15.84
N GLN A 269 -18.05 -2.38 -15.94
CA GLN A 269 -17.16 -1.46 -15.25
C GLN A 269 -17.80 -1.00 -13.92
N HIS A 270 -16.98 -0.89 -12.91
CA HIS A 270 -17.37 -0.50 -11.56
C HIS A 270 -16.31 0.45 -10.99
N GLU A 271 -16.67 1.18 -9.96
CA GLU A 271 -15.77 2.10 -9.27
C GLU A 271 -15.78 1.85 -7.77
N LEU A 272 -14.64 2.10 -7.14
CA LEU A 272 -14.49 2.23 -5.70
C LEU A 272 -13.85 3.58 -5.40
N ALA A 273 -14.55 4.40 -4.59
CA ALA A 273 -14.06 5.69 -4.13
C ALA A 273 -13.85 5.69 -2.61
N PRO A 274 -12.61 5.91 -2.13
CA PRO A 274 -12.31 6.06 -0.72
C PRO A 274 -12.53 7.50 -0.25
N ILE A 275 -12.65 7.69 1.07
CA ILE A 275 -12.48 9.01 1.66
C ILE A 275 -11.02 9.43 1.47
N TYR A 276 -10.80 10.69 1.08
CA TYR A 276 -9.46 11.23 0.87
C TYR A 276 -8.61 11.21 2.15
N THR A 277 -7.31 11.05 1.99
CA THR A 277 -6.32 11.15 3.05
C THR A 277 -5.06 11.86 2.53
N THR A 278 -3.99 11.92 3.33
CA THR A 278 -2.71 12.48 2.86
C THR A 278 -2.23 11.73 1.64
N THR A 279 -1.68 12.44 0.65
CA THR A 279 -1.30 11.85 -0.65
C THR A 279 -0.40 10.63 -0.52
N ASN A 280 0.53 10.62 0.45
CA ASN A 280 1.40 9.48 0.70
C ASN A 280 0.60 8.22 1.10
N ILE A 281 -0.27 8.34 2.11
CA ILE A 281 -1.12 7.22 2.56
C ILE A 281 -2.10 6.82 1.47
N ALA A 282 -2.70 7.79 0.80
CA ALA A 282 -3.67 7.53 -0.28
C ALA A 282 -3.08 6.71 -1.42
N THR A 283 -1.84 6.97 -1.82
CA THR A 283 -1.18 6.19 -2.88
C THR A 283 -0.79 4.79 -2.43
N ASP A 284 -0.32 4.60 -1.19
CA ASP A 284 -0.10 3.27 -0.63
C ASP A 284 -1.42 2.48 -0.58
N HIS A 285 -2.48 3.10 -0.08
CA HIS A 285 -3.81 2.48 -0.03
C HIS A 285 -4.34 2.12 -1.42
N ASN A 286 -4.11 2.97 -2.44
CA ASN A 286 -4.56 2.65 -3.80
C ASN A 286 -3.82 1.45 -4.39
N GLN A 287 -2.51 1.35 -4.20
CA GLN A 287 -1.74 0.18 -4.65
C GLN A 287 -2.22 -1.10 -3.94
N LEU A 288 -2.45 -1.02 -2.63
CA LEU A 288 -2.99 -2.12 -1.85
C LEU A 288 -4.41 -2.49 -2.30
N THR A 289 -5.27 -1.50 -2.54
CA THR A 289 -6.63 -1.69 -3.04
C THR A 289 -6.62 -2.46 -4.36
N MET A 290 -5.80 -2.07 -5.33
CA MET A 290 -5.70 -2.75 -6.62
C MET A 290 -5.28 -4.22 -6.47
N GLU A 291 -4.34 -4.53 -5.59
CA GLU A 291 -3.93 -5.90 -5.29
C GLU A 291 -5.09 -6.71 -4.67
N ILE A 292 -5.76 -6.14 -3.66
CA ILE A 292 -6.87 -6.82 -2.97
C ILE A 292 -8.06 -7.02 -3.91
N MET A 293 -8.36 -6.06 -4.79
CA MET A 293 -9.39 -6.22 -5.83
C MET A 293 -9.16 -7.48 -6.67
N GLN A 294 -7.95 -7.71 -7.13
CA GLN A 294 -7.60 -8.89 -7.92
C GLN A 294 -7.72 -10.19 -7.11
N LYS A 295 -7.25 -10.19 -5.86
CA LYS A 295 -7.32 -11.35 -4.96
C LYS A 295 -8.76 -11.74 -4.62
N VAL A 296 -9.60 -10.75 -4.30
CA VAL A 296 -11.00 -10.99 -3.96
C VAL A 296 -11.78 -11.43 -5.20
N ALA A 297 -11.52 -10.84 -6.39
CA ALA A 297 -12.16 -11.28 -7.64
C ALA A 297 -11.93 -12.77 -7.91
N ALA A 298 -10.71 -13.26 -7.68
CA ALA A 298 -10.39 -14.66 -7.86
C ALA A 298 -11.22 -15.60 -6.97
N LYS A 299 -11.56 -15.19 -5.73
CA LYS A 299 -12.42 -15.95 -4.82
C LYS A 299 -13.85 -16.08 -5.36
N HIS A 300 -14.32 -15.10 -6.13
CA HIS A 300 -15.65 -15.06 -6.74
C HIS A 300 -15.70 -15.65 -8.17
N GLY A 301 -14.61 -16.28 -8.64
CA GLY A 301 -14.51 -16.78 -10.00
C GLY A 301 -14.57 -15.65 -11.05
N LEU A 302 -14.08 -14.49 -10.68
CA LEU A 302 -13.95 -13.29 -11.50
C LEU A 302 -12.48 -12.95 -11.72
N VAL A 303 -12.22 -12.12 -12.71
CA VAL A 303 -10.94 -11.43 -12.92
C VAL A 303 -11.21 -9.93 -12.90
N CYS A 304 -10.43 -9.21 -12.09
CA CYS A 304 -10.47 -7.76 -12.01
C CYS A 304 -9.42 -7.18 -12.97
N LEU A 305 -9.88 -6.40 -13.94
CA LEU A 305 -9.03 -5.64 -14.86
C LEU A 305 -9.08 -4.18 -14.44
N LEU A 306 -7.91 -3.62 -14.17
CA LEU A 306 -7.73 -2.26 -13.65
C LEU A 306 -7.56 -1.28 -14.82
N HIS A 307 -8.62 -0.59 -15.20
CA HIS A 307 -8.64 0.36 -16.33
C HIS A 307 -9.54 1.56 -16.03
#